data_6d8394461ecd1da85f4b3a16d61e7c22
#
_entry.id   6d8394461ecd1da85f4b3a16d61e7c22
#
_cell.length_a   1.000
_cell.length_b   1.000
_cell.length_c   1.000
_cell.angle_alpha   90.00
_cell.angle_beta   90.00
_cell.angle_gamma   90.00
#
_symmetry.space_group_name_H-M   'P 1'
#
loop_
_entity.id
_entity.type
_entity.pdbx_description
1 polymer ?
#
loop_
_entity_poly.entity_id
_entity_poly.type
_entity_poly.pdbx_seq_one_letter_code
_entity_poly.pdbx_strand_id
1 'polypeptide(L)'
;MEISHVIVLALVQGISEFLPISSSAHLILVPKLLGWPDQGLAFDVAVHVGTLSAILFYFKDTIFKLLRDFFASIAQRKMVGDSLLVCCVGFATIPVGIFGLLFNNVIEEYARSGVVIAVTTIIFGIALYFADLRSTNKSEYEMTIKFALIIGLAQAVALIPGVSRSGITMTAALFLGFSHKGSANFSFLLSIPVIILAGGLESIKLIKDPNALPWSDIALGVIISAVSAYICVKLFMGIISRIRMLPFVIYRLILGAFLLYLFV
;
A
#
# COMPACT_ATOMS: atom_id res chain seq x y z
N MET A 1 -14.14 -16.62 -12.49
CA MET A 1 -13.66 -15.52 -13.39
C MET A 1 -13.04 -16.16 -14.64
N GLU A 2 -12.91 -15.40 -15.75
CA GLU A 2 -12.04 -15.85 -16.83
C GLU A 2 -10.58 -15.83 -16.39
N ILE A 3 -9.77 -16.81 -16.80
CA ILE A 3 -8.35 -16.89 -16.42
C ILE A 3 -7.56 -15.64 -16.85
N SER A 4 -7.92 -15.06 -18.00
CA SER A 4 -7.35 -13.79 -18.48
C SER A 4 -7.56 -12.63 -17.50
N HIS A 5 -8.76 -12.50 -16.91
CA HIS A 5 -9.07 -11.47 -15.90
C HIS A 5 -8.25 -11.70 -14.64
N VAL A 6 -8.16 -12.94 -14.17
CA VAL A 6 -7.34 -13.31 -12.99
C VAL A 6 -5.89 -12.89 -13.19
N ILE A 7 -5.30 -13.24 -14.34
CA ILE A 7 -3.89 -12.94 -14.64
C ILE A 7 -3.65 -11.42 -14.69
N VAL A 8 -4.47 -10.70 -15.45
CA VAL A 8 -4.28 -9.25 -15.65
C VAL A 8 -4.45 -8.50 -14.34
N LEU A 9 -5.52 -8.77 -13.57
CA LEU A 9 -5.78 -8.07 -12.32
C LEU A 9 -4.75 -8.40 -11.24
N ALA A 10 -4.28 -9.65 -11.17
CA ALA A 10 -3.22 -10.04 -10.25
C ALA A 10 -1.86 -9.38 -10.60
N LEU A 11 -1.53 -9.25 -11.90
CA LEU A 11 -0.35 -8.49 -12.34
C LEU A 11 -0.49 -7.00 -11.99
N VAL A 12 -1.64 -6.40 -12.28
CA VAL A 12 -1.94 -5.01 -11.96
C VAL A 12 -1.78 -4.75 -10.47
N GLN A 13 -2.35 -5.60 -9.62
CA GLN A 13 -2.20 -5.48 -8.16
C GLN A 13 -0.73 -5.60 -7.74
N GLY A 14 -0.03 -6.65 -8.17
CA GLY A 14 1.35 -6.88 -7.77
C GLY A 14 2.30 -5.76 -8.18
N ILE A 15 2.11 -5.17 -9.36
CA ILE A 15 2.92 -4.06 -9.84
C ILE A 15 2.57 -2.76 -9.10
N SER A 16 1.29 -2.49 -8.85
CA SER A 16 0.85 -1.17 -8.37
C SER A 16 0.76 -1.02 -6.86
N GLU A 17 0.72 -2.12 -6.07
CA GLU A 17 0.49 -2.07 -4.63
C GLU A 17 1.57 -1.29 -3.87
N PHE A 18 2.83 -1.49 -4.21
CA PHE A 18 3.96 -0.87 -3.52
C PHE A 18 4.49 0.38 -4.21
N LEU A 19 4.17 0.57 -5.49
CA LEU A 19 4.47 1.82 -6.18
C LEU A 19 3.53 2.94 -5.72
N PRO A 20 3.99 4.19 -5.69
CA PRO A 20 3.15 5.31 -5.23
C PRO A 20 2.14 5.77 -6.31
N ILE A 21 1.35 4.83 -6.88
CA ILE A 21 0.43 5.05 -8.02
C ILE A 21 -1.02 4.62 -7.80
N SER A 22 -1.36 4.04 -6.63
CA SER A 22 -2.70 3.60 -6.24
C SER A 22 -3.20 2.32 -6.93
N SER A 23 -2.95 1.16 -6.30
CA SER A 23 -3.46 -0.14 -6.77
C SER A 23 -4.99 -0.18 -6.84
N SER A 24 -5.68 0.40 -5.86
CA SER A 24 -7.15 0.46 -5.85
C SER A 24 -7.74 1.21 -7.06
N ALA A 25 -7.09 2.30 -7.49
CA ALA A 25 -7.52 3.00 -8.71
C ALA A 25 -7.40 2.10 -9.94
N HIS A 26 -6.33 1.32 -10.04
CA HIS A 26 -6.10 0.43 -11.19
C HIS A 26 -7.06 -0.77 -11.19
N LEU A 27 -7.31 -1.39 -10.02
CA LEU A 27 -8.24 -2.51 -9.91
C LEU A 27 -9.70 -2.11 -10.23
N ILE A 28 -10.06 -0.83 -10.02
CA ILE A 28 -11.37 -0.29 -10.44
C ILE A 28 -11.36 0.07 -11.93
N LEU A 29 -10.26 0.66 -12.41
CA LEU A 29 -10.18 1.19 -13.77
C LEU A 29 -10.12 0.09 -14.82
N VAL A 30 -9.30 -0.96 -14.62
CA VAL A 30 -9.06 -2.00 -15.62
C VAL A 30 -10.34 -2.75 -16.00
N PRO A 31 -11.16 -3.27 -15.06
CA PRO A 31 -12.42 -3.90 -15.41
C PRO A 31 -13.35 -2.93 -16.14
N LYS A 32 -13.44 -1.67 -15.68
CA LYS A 32 -14.32 -0.67 -16.29
C LYS A 32 -13.94 -0.33 -17.72
N LEU A 33 -12.65 -0.19 -18.02
CA LEU A 33 -12.15 0.08 -19.37
C LEU A 33 -12.35 -1.09 -20.34
N LEU A 34 -12.23 -2.31 -19.83
CA LEU A 34 -12.32 -3.52 -20.64
C LEU A 34 -13.74 -4.10 -20.70
N GLY A 35 -14.71 -3.46 -20.02
CA GLY A 35 -16.09 -3.95 -19.95
C GLY A 35 -16.22 -5.25 -19.17
N TRP A 36 -15.31 -5.53 -18.23
CA TRP A 36 -15.34 -6.73 -17.41
C TRP A 36 -16.26 -6.56 -16.20
N PRO A 37 -16.86 -7.63 -15.70
CA PRO A 37 -17.55 -7.58 -14.42
C PRO A 37 -16.57 -7.29 -13.28
N ASP A 38 -17.09 -6.70 -12.20
CA ASP A 38 -16.30 -6.50 -10.98
C ASP A 38 -15.76 -7.84 -10.47
N GLN A 39 -14.49 -7.87 -10.10
CA GLN A 39 -13.79 -9.07 -9.63
C GLN A 39 -14.26 -9.58 -8.27
N GLY A 40 -14.88 -8.71 -7.50
CA GLY A 40 -15.39 -9.00 -6.17
C GLY A 40 -14.33 -9.01 -5.07
N LEU A 41 -14.84 -8.89 -3.85
CA LEU A 41 -14.03 -8.75 -2.64
C LEU A 41 -13.08 -9.92 -2.39
N ALA A 42 -13.52 -11.16 -2.71
CA ALA A 42 -12.71 -12.36 -2.51
C ALA A 42 -11.42 -12.33 -3.31
N PHE A 43 -11.50 -11.87 -4.56
CA PHE A 43 -10.33 -11.74 -5.41
C PHE A 43 -9.40 -10.61 -4.92
N ASP A 44 -9.97 -9.48 -4.53
CA ASP A 44 -9.18 -8.35 -4.00
C ASP A 44 -8.39 -8.77 -2.76
N VAL A 45 -9.01 -9.51 -1.83
CA VAL A 45 -8.30 -10.06 -0.65
C VAL A 45 -7.20 -11.02 -1.08
N ALA A 46 -7.47 -11.92 -2.01
CA ALA A 46 -6.49 -12.90 -2.49
C ALA A 46 -5.23 -12.24 -3.06
N VAL A 47 -5.40 -11.25 -3.93
CA VAL A 47 -4.24 -10.56 -4.54
C VAL A 47 -3.47 -9.69 -3.54
N HIS A 48 -4.14 -9.16 -2.49
CA HIS A 48 -3.45 -8.48 -1.38
C HIS A 48 -2.67 -9.47 -0.49
N VAL A 49 -3.17 -10.68 -0.25
CA VAL A 49 -2.41 -11.74 0.43
C VAL A 49 -1.16 -12.11 -0.37
N GLY A 50 -1.27 -12.16 -1.70
CA GLY A 50 -0.11 -12.37 -2.58
C GLY A 50 0.94 -11.25 -2.42
N THR A 51 0.54 -10.00 -2.49
CA THR A 51 1.47 -8.86 -2.32
C THR A 51 2.05 -8.80 -0.90
N LEU A 52 1.28 -9.13 0.13
CA LEU A 52 1.79 -9.29 1.50
C LEU A 52 2.88 -10.36 1.58
N SER A 53 2.66 -11.52 0.95
CA SER A 53 3.65 -12.59 0.91
C SER A 53 4.96 -12.14 0.25
N ALA A 54 4.87 -11.34 -0.81
CA ALA A 54 6.03 -10.77 -1.49
C ALA A 54 6.86 -9.87 -0.58
N ILE A 55 6.20 -8.96 0.17
CA ILE A 55 6.91 -8.03 1.05
C ILE A 55 7.51 -8.75 2.27
N LEU A 56 6.81 -9.73 2.83
CA LEU A 56 7.33 -10.57 3.90
C LEU A 56 8.59 -11.33 3.45
N PHE A 57 8.58 -11.87 2.23
CA PHE A 57 9.74 -12.57 1.67
C PHE A 57 10.90 -11.62 1.36
N TYR A 58 10.61 -10.43 0.79
CA TYR A 58 11.62 -9.44 0.48
C TYR A 58 12.35 -8.93 1.74
N PHE A 59 11.62 -8.66 2.82
CA PHE A 59 12.15 -8.15 4.08
C PHE A 59 12.39 -9.23 5.14
N LYS A 60 12.38 -10.52 4.79
CA LYS A 60 12.46 -11.64 5.74
C LYS A 60 13.57 -11.48 6.79
N ASP A 61 14.78 -11.14 6.35
CA ASP A 61 15.95 -11.02 7.25
C ASP A 61 15.82 -9.77 8.14
N THR A 62 15.32 -8.66 7.58
CA THR A 62 15.01 -7.44 8.34
C THR A 62 13.92 -7.70 9.37
N ILE A 63 12.83 -8.34 8.99
CA ILE A 63 11.71 -8.66 9.88
C ILE A 63 12.17 -9.59 11.00
N PHE A 64 12.94 -10.62 10.68
CA PHE A 64 13.47 -11.54 11.69
C PHE A 64 14.35 -10.81 12.72
N LYS A 65 15.25 -9.91 12.25
CA LYS A 65 16.08 -9.07 13.12
C LYS A 65 15.20 -8.16 14.00
N LEU A 66 14.26 -7.46 13.40
CA LEU A 66 13.36 -6.54 14.11
C LEU A 66 12.54 -7.26 15.19
N LEU A 67 11.95 -8.41 14.87
CA LEU A 67 11.19 -9.21 15.84
C LEU A 67 12.08 -9.71 16.98
N ARG A 68 13.28 -10.23 16.67
CA ARG A 68 14.24 -10.64 17.70
C ARG A 68 14.59 -9.48 18.64
N ASP A 69 14.90 -8.32 18.09
CA ASP A 69 15.28 -7.14 18.86
C ASP A 69 14.09 -6.63 19.71
N PHE A 70 12.87 -6.71 19.17
CA PHE A 70 11.65 -6.35 19.87
C PHE A 70 11.38 -7.27 21.07
N PHE A 71 11.44 -8.59 20.91
CA PHE A 71 11.24 -9.53 22.00
C PHE A 71 12.38 -9.45 23.03
N ALA A 72 13.60 -9.20 22.60
CA ALA A 72 14.72 -8.94 23.51
C ALA A 72 14.50 -7.66 24.33
N SER A 73 13.91 -6.61 23.72
CA SER A 73 13.56 -5.37 24.43
C SER A 73 12.52 -5.61 25.52
N ILE A 74 11.51 -6.42 25.26
CA ILE A 74 10.49 -6.80 26.25
C ILE A 74 11.13 -7.58 27.40
N ALA A 75 11.93 -8.60 27.09
CA ALA A 75 12.59 -9.44 28.09
C ALA A 75 13.56 -8.66 28.98
N GLN A 76 14.31 -7.72 28.40
CA GLN A 76 15.31 -6.93 29.12
C GLN A 76 14.77 -5.60 29.68
N ARG A 77 13.51 -5.27 29.42
CA ARG A 77 12.84 -4.00 29.81
C ARG A 77 13.65 -2.75 29.40
N LYS A 78 14.34 -2.81 28.27
CA LYS A 78 15.10 -1.70 27.67
C LYS A 78 15.08 -1.81 26.16
N MET A 79 15.25 -0.68 25.46
CA MET A 79 15.33 -0.69 23.99
C MET A 79 16.60 -1.44 23.55
N VAL A 80 16.44 -2.45 22.69
CA VAL A 80 17.53 -3.27 22.14
C VAL A 80 17.52 -3.17 20.63
N GLY A 81 18.67 -2.92 20.02
CA GLY A 81 18.83 -2.86 18.57
C GLY A 81 17.81 -1.93 17.90
N ASP A 82 17.14 -2.42 16.88
CA ASP A 82 16.19 -1.66 16.07
C ASP A 82 14.72 -1.81 16.53
N SER A 83 14.48 -2.23 17.78
CA SER A 83 13.14 -2.44 18.34
C SER A 83 12.23 -1.19 18.30
N LEU A 84 12.81 0.01 18.34
CA LEU A 84 12.07 1.25 18.19
C LEU A 84 11.33 1.32 16.85
N LEU A 85 11.92 0.79 15.77
CA LEU A 85 11.28 0.78 14.46
C LEU A 85 10.00 -0.08 14.46
N VAL A 86 9.99 -1.21 15.18
CA VAL A 86 8.80 -2.05 15.35
C VAL A 86 7.71 -1.27 16.09
N CYS A 87 8.05 -0.58 17.18
CA CYS A 87 7.11 0.28 17.90
C CYS A 87 6.57 1.38 16.98
N CYS A 88 7.43 2.01 16.17
CA CYS A 88 7.03 3.04 15.20
C CYS A 88 6.03 2.50 14.17
N VAL A 89 6.25 1.31 13.63
CA VAL A 89 5.31 0.64 12.71
C VAL A 89 3.98 0.37 13.40
N GLY A 90 3.99 -0.13 14.64
CA GLY A 90 2.80 -0.35 15.44
C GLY A 90 2.00 0.95 15.67
N PHE A 91 2.65 2.00 16.17
CA PHE A 91 2.01 3.30 16.40
C PHE A 91 1.48 3.95 15.12
N ALA A 92 2.19 3.83 14.00
CA ALA A 92 1.74 4.34 12.70
C ALA A 92 0.54 3.56 12.13
N THR A 93 0.31 2.33 12.59
CA THR A 93 -0.85 1.53 12.18
C THR A 93 -2.14 1.94 12.90
N ILE A 94 -2.04 2.46 14.14
CA ILE A 94 -3.21 2.79 14.97
C ILE A 94 -4.18 3.76 14.28
N PRO A 95 -3.75 4.91 13.70
CA PRO A 95 -4.68 5.85 13.08
C PRO A 95 -5.50 5.21 11.97
N VAL A 96 -4.88 4.50 11.02
CA VAL A 96 -5.61 3.89 9.92
C VAL A 96 -6.57 2.79 10.40
N GLY A 97 -6.23 2.05 11.45
CA GLY A 97 -7.12 1.08 12.08
C GLY A 97 -8.37 1.73 12.67
N ILE A 98 -8.19 2.82 13.44
CA ILE A 98 -9.30 3.57 14.05
C ILE A 98 -10.18 4.19 12.96
N PHE A 99 -9.60 4.94 12.02
CA PHE A 99 -10.37 5.60 10.96
C PHE A 99 -11.04 4.59 10.02
N GLY A 100 -10.37 3.47 9.71
CA GLY A 100 -10.94 2.40 8.91
C GLY A 100 -12.19 1.79 9.56
N LEU A 101 -12.17 1.52 10.86
CA LEU A 101 -13.32 1.00 11.57
C LEU A 101 -14.47 2.01 11.70
N LEU A 102 -14.16 3.29 11.92
CA LEU A 102 -15.17 4.31 12.14
C LEU A 102 -15.84 4.80 10.85
N PHE A 103 -15.10 4.85 9.74
CA PHE A 103 -15.55 5.50 8.51
C PHE A 103 -15.71 4.55 7.31
N ASN A 104 -15.60 3.22 7.50
CA ASN A 104 -15.69 2.25 6.40
C ASN A 104 -16.94 2.47 5.54
N ASN A 105 -18.12 2.56 6.15
CA ASN A 105 -19.39 2.72 5.43
C ASN A 105 -19.44 4.02 4.60
N VAL A 106 -18.94 5.13 5.18
CA VAL A 106 -18.90 6.44 4.51
C VAL A 106 -17.95 6.39 3.31
N ILE A 107 -16.81 5.73 3.45
CA ILE A 107 -15.81 5.59 2.39
C ILE A 107 -16.36 4.71 1.26
N GLU A 108 -17.02 3.60 1.58
CA GLU A 108 -17.62 2.72 0.59
C GLU A 108 -18.72 3.42 -0.21
N GLU A 109 -19.52 4.25 0.43
CA GLU A 109 -20.66 4.94 -0.19
C GLU A 109 -20.25 6.15 -1.03
N TYR A 110 -19.36 7.00 -0.53
CA TYR A 110 -19.07 8.32 -1.13
C TYR A 110 -17.71 8.44 -1.81
N ALA A 111 -16.72 7.63 -1.43
CA ALA A 111 -15.36 7.83 -1.90
C ALA A 111 -14.98 7.00 -3.14
N ARG A 112 -15.81 6.07 -3.59
CA ARG A 112 -15.53 5.18 -4.74
C ARG A 112 -15.90 5.76 -6.11
N SER A 113 -16.35 7.01 -6.20
CA SER A 113 -16.66 7.62 -7.48
C SER A 113 -15.39 7.84 -8.32
N GLY A 114 -15.50 7.66 -9.65
CA GLY A 114 -14.37 7.86 -10.56
C GLY A 114 -13.78 9.28 -10.48
N VAL A 115 -14.62 10.29 -10.23
CA VAL A 115 -14.18 11.68 -10.07
C VAL A 115 -13.37 11.85 -8.79
N VAL A 116 -13.79 11.26 -7.67
CA VAL A 116 -13.01 11.29 -6.40
C VAL A 116 -11.65 10.65 -6.61
N ILE A 117 -11.60 9.46 -7.25
CA ILE A 117 -10.34 8.75 -7.54
C ILE A 117 -9.42 9.60 -8.42
N ALA A 118 -9.97 10.26 -9.44
CA ALA A 118 -9.21 11.13 -10.33
C ALA A 118 -8.60 12.33 -9.59
N VAL A 119 -9.43 13.06 -8.85
CA VAL A 119 -9.02 14.26 -8.11
C VAL A 119 -7.98 13.91 -7.03
N THR A 120 -8.20 12.86 -6.25
CA THR A 120 -7.25 12.42 -5.22
C THR A 120 -5.93 11.94 -5.84
N THR A 121 -5.98 11.24 -6.98
CA THR A 121 -4.78 10.83 -7.71
C THR A 121 -3.94 12.04 -8.12
N ILE A 122 -4.55 13.11 -8.62
CA ILE A 122 -3.85 14.36 -9.01
C ILE A 122 -3.30 15.07 -7.77
N ILE A 123 -4.14 15.35 -6.77
CA ILE A 123 -3.74 16.12 -5.58
C ILE A 123 -2.56 15.46 -4.87
N PHE A 124 -2.64 14.16 -4.62
CA PHE A 124 -1.57 13.43 -3.94
C PHE A 124 -0.38 13.11 -4.86
N GLY A 125 -0.56 13.16 -6.18
CA GLY A 125 0.56 13.21 -7.14
C GLY A 125 1.37 14.51 -7.02
N ILE A 126 0.69 15.65 -6.95
CA ILE A 126 1.30 16.97 -6.73
C ILE A 126 1.98 17.02 -5.34
N ALA A 127 1.31 16.53 -4.29
CA ALA A 127 1.90 16.47 -2.94
C ALA A 127 3.20 15.64 -2.92
N LEU A 128 3.22 14.50 -3.62
CA LEU A 128 4.42 13.66 -3.77
C LEU A 128 5.56 14.41 -4.46
N TYR A 129 5.27 15.24 -5.48
CA TYR A 129 6.27 16.08 -6.15
C TYR A 129 6.94 17.04 -5.16
N PHE A 130 6.15 17.79 -4.38
CA PHE A 130 6.72 18.71 -3.40
C PHE A 130 7.48 18.01 -2.28
N ALA A 131 7.02 16.82 -1.86
CA ALA A 131 7.72 16.00 -0.89
C ALA A 131 9.08 15.49 -1.41
N ASP A 132 9.14 15.11 -2.69
CA ASP A 132 10.37 14.64 -3.35
C ASP A 132 11.50 15.68 -3.27
N LEU A 133 11.17 16.96 -3.28
CA LEU A 133 12.12 18.08 -3.16
C LEU A 133 12.68 18.25 -1.74
N ARG A 134 12.06 17.62 -0.72
CA ARG A 134 12.43 17.71 0.71
C ARG A 134 13.27 16.53 1.19
N SER A 135 13.51 15.54 0.34
CA SER A 135 14.32 14.37 0.67
C SER A 135 15.72 14.75 1.16
N THR A 136 16.16 14.08 2.22
CA THR A 136 17.53 14.16 2.75
C THR A 136 18.18 12.76 2.79
N ASN A 137 19.13 12.53 3.71
CA ASN A 137 19.80 11.23 3.86
C ASN A 137 19.30 10.40 5.04
N LYS A 138 18.19 10.82 5.73
CA LYS A 138 17.67 10.06 6.87
C LYS A 138 17.20 8.67 6.45
N SER A 139 17.65 7.66 7.19
CA SER A 139 17.21 6.29 7.01
C SER A 139 15.97 5.98 7.85
N GLU A 140 15.29 4.86 7.57
CA GLU A 140 14.16 4.35 8.36
C GLU A 140 14.51 4.09 9.83
N TYR A 141 15.77 3.84 10.14
CA TYR A 141 16.25 3.62 11.53
C TYR A 141 16.33 4.90 12.38
N GLU A 142 16.21 6.07 11.72
CA GLU A 142 16.08 7.38 12.40
C GLU A 142 14.62 7.75 12.68
N MET A 143 13.71 6.78 12.50
CA MET A 143 12.29 6.98 12.79
C MET A 143 12.07 7.18 14.29
N THR A 144 11.21 8.15 14.61
CA THR A 144 10.72 8.42 15.95
C THR A 144 9.23 8.15 16.05
N ILE A 145 8.71 7.91 17.26
CA ILE A 145 7.27 7.71 17.47
C ILE A 145 6.47 8.92 16.96
N LYS A 146 6.99 10.15 17.13
CA LYS A 146 6.34 11.37 16.62
C LYS A 146 6.23 11.34 15.08
N PHE A 147 7.30 11.01 14.40
CA PHE A 147 7.28 10.90 12.94
C PHE A 147 6.37 9.76 12.47
N ALA A 148 6.43 8.62 13.15
CA ALA A 148 5.58 7.47 12.87
C ALA A 148 4.08 7.82 12.99
N LEU A 149 3.68 8.55 14.02
CA LEU A 149 2.29 9.02 14.20
C LEU A 149 1.87 10.00 13.09
N ILE A 150 2.74 10.91 12.66
CA ILE A 150 2.45 11.83 11.54
C ILE A 150 2.23 11.02 10.25
N ILE A 151 3.11 10.04 9.97
CA ILE A 151 2.96 9.16 8.80
C ILE A 151 1.70 8.31 8.92
N GLY A 152 1.38 7.82 10.12
CA GLY A 152 0.17 7.04 10.39
C GLY A 152 -1.12 7.84 10.20
N LEU A 153 -1.15 9.11 10.60
CA LEU A 153 -2.26 10.02 10.33
C LEU A 153 -2.40 10.30 8.82
N ALA A 154 -1.28 10.53 8.14
CA ALA A 154 -1.28 10.64 6.68
C ALA A 154 -1.79 9.35 6.02
N GLN A 155 -1.40 8.17 6.55
CA GLN A 155 -1.87 6.87 6.06
C GLN A 155 -3.39 6.71 6.18
N ALA A 156 -4.04 7.27 7.21
CA ALA A 156 -5.48 7.22 7.34
C ALA A 156 -6.22 7.88 6.16
N VAL A 157 -5.61 8.88 5.51
CA VAL A 157 -6.15 9.51 4.30
C VAL A 157 -6.16 8.53 3.12
N ALA A 158 -5.30 7.49 3.13
CA ALA A 158 -5.25 6.47 2.08
C ALA A 158 -6.48 5.55 2.04
N LEU A 159 -7.36 5.62 3.04
CA LEU A 159 -8.69 4.99 2.99
C LEU A 159 -9.54 5.54 1.84
N ILE A 160 -9.26 6.78 1.38
CA ILE A 160 -9.90 7.36 0.19
C ILE A 160 -9.23 6.78 -1.06
N PRO A 161 -9.97 6.12 -1.97
CA PRO A 161 -9.42 5.58 -3.21
C PRO A 161 -8.73 6.66 -4.06
N GLY A 162 -7.66 6.29 -4.75
CA GLY A 162 -6.85 7.22 -5.54
C GLY A 162 -5.70 7.88 -4.79
N VAL A 163 -5.77 7.98 -3.45
CA VAL A 163 -4.68 8.56 -2.63
C VAL A 163 -3.38 7.77 -2.76
N SER A 164 -3.43 6.45 -2.80
CA SER A 164 -2.31 5.50 -2.71
C SER A 164 -1.71 5.43 -1.30
N ARG A 165 -1.85 4.29 -0.65
CA ARG A 165 -1.29 4.06 0.70
C ARG A 165 0.24 4.22 0.70
N SER A 166 0.95 3.55 -0.21
CA SER A 166 2.40 3.69 -0.38
C SER A 166 2.78 5.14 -0.76
N GLY A 167 1.99 5.77 -1.64
CA GLY A 167 2.22 7.16 -2.06
C GLY A 167 2.15 8.15 -0.90
N ILE A 168 1.09 8.12 -0.10
CA ILE A 168 0.92 9.09 1.00
C ILE A 168 1.91 8.85 2.14
N THR A 169 2.23 7.60 2.48
CA THR A 169 3.20 7.29 3.54
C THR A 169 4.61 7.69 3.14
N MET A 170 5.02 7.45 1.87
CA MET A 170 6.28 7.95 1.34
C MET A 170 6.29 9.47 1.27
N THR A 171 5.21 10.10 0.83
CA THR A 171 5.06 11.57 0.79
C THR A 171 5.28 12.18 2.17
N ALA A 172 4.61 11.65 3.21
CA ALA A 172 4.77 12.14 4.58
C ALA A 172 6.20 11.93 5.10
N ALA A 173 6.81 10.76 4.85
CA ALA A 173 8.19 10.50 5.25
C ALA A 173 9.18 11.43 4.54
N LEU A 174 9.03 11.68 3.24
CA LEU A 174 9.87 12.63 2.49
C LEU A 174 9.75 14.06 3.04
N PHE A 175 8.54 14.53 3.36
CA PHE A 175 8.35 15.84 4.02
C PHE A 175 9.02 15.94 5.37
N LEU A 176 9.16 14.83 6.10
CA LEU A 176 9.90 14.74 7.37
C LEU A 176 11.43 14.62 7.16
N GLY A 177 11.88 14.67 5.90
CA GLY A 177 13.29 14.66 5.54
C GLY A 177 13.90 13.26 5.45
N PHE A 178 13.12 12.20 5.31
CA PHE A 178 13.66 10.87 5.05
C PHE A 178 14.17 10.76 3.60
N SER A 179 15.16 9.90 3.38
CA SER A 179 15.64 9.57 2.04
C SER A 179 14.56 8.80 1.26
N HIS A 180 14.67 8.77 -0.06
CA HIS A 180 13.76 7.98 -0.90
C HIS A 180 13.72 6.52 -0.47
N LYS A 181 14.90 5.92 -0.21
CA LYS A 181 15.01 4.53 0.25
C LYS A 181 14.44 4.35 1.66
N GLY A 182 14.75 5.25 2.60
CA GLY A 182 14.23 5.20 3.96
C GLY A 182 12.71 5.36 4.01
N SER A 183 12.15 6.27 3.19
CA SER A 183 10.70 6.45 3.05
C SER A 183 10.01 5.20 2.49
N ALA A 184 10.62 4.57 1.46
CA ALA A 184 10.09 3.35 0.87
C ALA A 184 10.18 2.16 1.85
N ASN A 185 11.32 1.95 2.52
CA ASN A 185 11.50 0.90 3.51
C ASN A 185 10.47 1.01 4.64
N PHE A 186 10.30 2.20 5.23
CA PHE A 186 9.30 2.38 6.28
C PHE A 186 7.88 2.17 5.76
N SER A 187 7.53 2.71 4.59
CA SER A 187 6.21 2.51 3.95
C SER A 187 5.89 1.03 3.72
N PHE A 188 6.88 0.25 3.27
CA PHE A 188 6.72 -1.18 3.01
C PHE A 188 6.60 -1.99 4.31
N LEU A 189 7.41 -1.71 5.32
CA LEU A 189 7.25 -2.35 6.63
C LEU A 189 5.89 -2.01 7.26
N LEU A 190 5.43 -0.77 7.14
CA LEU A 190 4.13 -0.32 7.62
C LEU A 190 2.96 -0.99 6.88
N SER A 191 3.17 -1.44 5.63
CA SER A 191 2.13 -2.15 4.88
C SER A 191 1.76 -3.49 5.50
N ILE A 192 2.69 -4.16 6.18
CA ILE A 192 2.50 -5.50 6.71
C ILE A 192 1.31 -5.55 7.68
N PRO A 193 1.32 -4.81 8.81
CA PRO A 193 0.19 -4.84 9.74
C PRO A 193 -1.10 -4.30 9.12
N VAL A 194 -1.02 -3.33 8.21
CA VAL A 194 -2.21 -2.74 7.57
C VAL A 194 -2.90 -3.73 6.64
N ILE A 195 -2.15 -4.45 5.79
CA ILE A 195 -2.72 -5.47 4.90
C ILE A 195 -3.27 -6.64 5.70
N ILE A 196 -2.60 -7.04 6.81
CA ILE A 196 -3.11 -8.08 7.71
C ILE A 196 -4.44 -7.65 8.33
N LEU A 197 -4.56 -6.42 8.82
CA LEU A 197 -5.79 -5.90 9.42
C LEU A 197 -6.92 -5.80 8.40
N ALA A 198 -6.66 -5.17 7.25
CA ALA A 198 -7.64 -5.00 6.19
C ALA A 198 -8.08 -6.36 5.61
N GLY A 199 -7.12 -7.21 5.23
CA GLY A 199 -7.38 -8.54 4.70
C GLY A 199 -8.10 -9.44 5.72
N GLY A 200 -7.77 -9.32 7.02
CA GLY A 200 -8.45 -10.04 8.09
C GLY A 200 -9.91 -9.63 8.22
N LEU A 201 -10.21 -8.33 8.20
CA LEU A 201 -11.58 -7.81 8.26
C LEU A 201 -12.41 -8.27 7.05
N GLU A 202 -11.84 -8.17 5.85
CA GLU A 202 -12.52 -8.58 4.63
C GLU A 202 -12.70 -10.11 4.55
N SER A 203 -11.73 -10.90 5.03
CA SER A 203 -11.85 -12.36 5.12
C SER A 203 -13.01 -12.80 6.01
N ILE A 204 -13.32 -12.06 7.08
CA ILE A 204 -14.49 -12.35 7.94
C ILE A 204 -15.80 -12.12 7.18
N LYS A 205 -15.86 -11.11 6.31
CA LYS A 205 -17.04 -10.87 5.44
C LYS A 205 -17.20 -12.01 4.43
N LEU A 206 -16.10 -12.50 3.85
CA LEU A 206 -16.10 -13.58 2.85
C LEU A 206 -16.57 -14.94 3.39
N ILE A 207 -16.29 -15.27 4.65
CA ILE A 207 -16.78 -16.53 5.27
C ILE A 207 -18.32 -16.61 5.24
N LYS A 208 -18.98 -15.46 5.14
CA LYS A 208 -20.44 -15.34 5.09
C LYS A 208 -21.01 -15.23 3.68
N ASP A 209 -20.16 -15.18 2.65
CA ASP A 209 -20.59 -15.03 1.25
C ASP A 209 -20.76 -16.41 0.59
N PRO A 210 -21.98 -16.78 0.16
CA PRO A 210 -22.23 -18.05 -0.52
C PRO A 210 -21.68 -18.10 -1.96
N ASN A 211 -21.22 -16.98 -2.54
CA ASN A 211 -20.72 -16.87 -3.90
C ASN A 211 -19.18 -16.90 -3.97
N ALA A 212 -18.54 -17.73 -3.15
CA ALA A 212 -17.08 -17.84 -3.13
C ALA A 212 -16.50 -18.20 -4.51
N LEU A 213 -15.45 -17.49 -4.91
CA LEU A 213 -14.70 -17.79 -6.14
C LEU A 213 -14.08 -19.20 -6.06
N PRO A 214 -13.86 -19.85 -7.22
CA PRO A 214 -13.11 -21.11 -7.27
C PRO A 214 -11.74 -20.95 -6.62
N TRP A 215 -11.34 -21.91 -5.80
CA TRP A 215 -10.03 -21.91 -5.14
C TRP A 215 -8.85 -21.84 -6.11
N SER A 216 -9.03 -22.33 -7.34
CA SER A 216 -8.05 -22.21 -8.42
C SER A 216 -7.77 -20.75 -8.79
N ASP A 217 -8.81 -19.93 -8.90
CA ASP A 217 -8.70 -18.52 -9.28
C ASP A 217 -8.04 -17.71 -8.15
N ILE A 218 -8.40 -18.02 -6.89
CA ILE A 218 -7.80 -17.44 -5.69
C ILE A 218 -6.30 -17.80 -5.65
N ALA A 219 -5.94 -19.08 -5.78
CA ALA A 219 -4.55 -19.52 -5.72
C ALA A 219 -3.71 -18.90 -6.85
N LEU A 220 -4.25 -18.86 -8.08
CA LEU A 220 -3.58 -18.24 -9.22
C LEU A 220 -3.37 -16.73 -8.99
N GLY A 221 -4.38 -16.03 -8.50
CA GLY A 221 -4.31 -14.60 -8.14
C GLY A 221 -3.23 -14.33 -7.09
N VAL A 222 -3.18 -15.12 -6.01
CA VAL A 222 -2.15 -15.02 -4.97
C VAL A 222 -0.75 -15.22 -5.54
N ILE A 223 -0.53 -16.27 -6.34
CA ILE A 223 0.80 -16.59 -6.88
C ILE A 223 1.29 -15.49 -7.83
N ILE A 224 0.43 -15.06 -8.77
CA ILE A 224 0.82 -14.06 -9.77
C ILE A 224 1.08 -12.70 -9.08
N SER A 225 0.21 -12.27 -8.16
CA SER A 225 0.41 -11.02 -7.44
C SER A 225 1.64 -11.08 -6.53
N ALA A 226 1.95 -12.21 -5.89
CA ALA A 226 3.16 -12.39 -5.10
C ALA A 226 4.43 -12.27 -5.94
N VAL A 227 4.49 -12.98 -7.08
CA VAL A 227 5.68 -12.97 -7.94
C VAL A 227 5.89 -11.59 -8.56
N SER A 228 4.83 -10.99 -9.12
CA SER A 228 4.92 -9.66 -9.74
C SER A 228 5.25 -8.56 -8.72
N ALA A 229 4.68 -8.61 -7.51
CA ALA A 229 5.02 -7.69 -6.43
C ALA A 229 6.46 -7.84 -5.95
N TYR A 230 6.95 -9.06 -5.79
CA TYR A 230 8.36 -9.29 -5.40
C TYR A 230 9.33 -8.69 -6.41
N ILE A 231 9.11 -8.97 -7.71
CA ILE A 231 9.92 -8.42 -8.80
C ILE A 231 9.83 -6.89 -8.79
N CYS A 232 8.62 -6.33 -8.69
CA CYS A 232 8.39 -4.90 -8.67
C CYS A 232 9.10 -4.20 -7.51
N VAL A 233 8.96 -4.73 -6.27
CA VAL A 233 9.64 -4.19 -5.09
C VAL A 233 11.15 -4.22 -5.24
N LYS A 234 11.71 -5.35 -5.72
CA LYS A 234 13.14 -5.49 -5.93
C LYS A 234 13.69 -4.49 -6.94
N LEU A 235 13.01 -4.30 -8.07
CA LEU A 235 13.38 -3.32 -9.09
C LEU A 235 13.24 -1.89 -8.56
N PHE A 236 12.11 -1.56 -7.95
CA PHE A 236 11.84 -0.24 -7.38
C PHE A 236 12.91 0.15 -6.36
N MET A 237 13.22 -0.72 -5.40
CA MET A 237 14.25 -0.46 -4.38
C MET A 237 15.66 -0.33 -4.98
N GLY A 238 15.92 -1.00 -6.09
CA GLY A 238 17.18 -0.89 -6.82
C GLY A 238 17.39 0.45 -7.52
N ILE A 239 16.30 1.11 -7.94
CA ILE A 239 16.38 2.31 -8.79
C ILE A 239 15.93 3.60 -8.09
N ILE A 240 15.14 3.52 -7.01
CA ILE A 240 14.46 4.67 -6.41
C ILE A 240 15.40 5.80 -5.98
N SER A 241 16.60 5.46 -5.52
CA SER A 241 17.62 6.45 -5.15
C SER A 241 18.14 7.26 -6.35
N ARG A 242 18.00 6.72 -7.57
CA ARG A 242 18.48 7.35 -8.81
C ARG A 242 17.37 8.11 -9.52
N ILE A 243 16.20 7.49 -9.70
CA ILE A 243 15.09 8.06 -10.47
C ILE A 243 14.20 8.99 -9.63
N ARG A 244 14.27 8.90 -8.29
CA ARG A 244 13.45 9.68 -7.35
C ARG A 244 11.96 9.39 -7.54
N MET A 245 11.07 10.33 -7.17
CA MET A 245 9.61 10.13 -7.27
C MET A 245 8.99 10.70 -8.55
N LEU A 246 9.73 11.47 -9.33
CA LEU A 246 9.20 12.19 -10.49
C LEU A 246 8.47 11.31 -11.52
N PRO A 247 8.96 10.12 -11.92
CA PRO A 247 8.23 9.26 -12.86
C PRO A 247 6.83 8.88 -12.38
N PHE A 248 6.69 8.61 -11.08
CA PHE A 248 5.40 8.25 -10.47
C PHE A 248 4.46 9.46 -10.36
N VAL A 249 5.00 10.65 -10.12
CA VAL A 249 4.25 11.91 -10.17
C VAL A 249 3.66 12.12 -11.56
N ILE A 250 4.48 12.05 -12.61
CA ILE A 250 4.04 12.22 -14.00
C ILE A 250 2.95 11.19 -14.32
N TYR A 251 3.17 9.91 -13.97
CA TYR A 251 2.19 8.86 -14.17
C TYR A 251 0.86 9.18 -13.50
N ARG A 252 0.87 9.61 -12.24
CA ARG A 252 -0.34 9.97 -11.48
C ARG A 252 -1.10 11.15 -12.11
N LEU A 253 -0.38 12.17 -12.60
CA LEU A 253 -1.02 13.32 -13.25
C LEU A 253 -1.68 12.92 -14.58
N ILE A 254 -1.01 12.08 -15.38
CA ILE A 254 -1.58 11.55 -16.63
C ILE A 254 -2.78 10.65 -16.32
N LEU A 255 -2.66 9.71 -15.36
CA LEU A 255 -3.74 8.82 -14.96
C LEU A 255 -4.94 9.62 -14.43
N GLY A 256 -4.71 10.60 -13.55
CA GLY A 256 -5.77 11.41 -12.99
C GLY A 256 -6.47 12.27 -14.03
N ALA A 257 -5.74 12.87 -14.96
CA ALA A 257 -6.31 13.62 -16.09
C ALA A 257 -7.15 12.70 -17.00
N PHE A 258 -6.65 11.49 -17.30
CA PHE A 258 -7.38 10.49 -18.07
C PHE A 258 -8.67 10.05 -17.37
N LEU A 259 -8.61 9.82 -16.06
CA LEU A 259 -9.79 9.48 -15.27
C LEU A 259 -10.82 10.61 -15.24
N LEU A 260 -10.38 11.88 -15.11
CA LEU A 260 -11.30 13.01 -15.21
C LEU A 260 -12.01 13.04 -16.57
N TYR A 261 -11.27 12.87 -17.66
CA TYR A 261 -11.85 12.81 -19.00
C TYR A 261 -12.88 11.67 -19.16
N LEU A 262 -12.67 10.54 -18.47
CA LEU A 262 -13.53 9.37 -18.57
C LEU A 262 -14.83 9.49 -17.74
N PHE A 263 -14.80 10.24 -16.62
CA PHE A 263 -15.87 10.27 -15.63
C PHE A 263 -16.60 11.61 -15.50
N VAL A 264 -16.11 12.65 -16.16
CA VAL A 264 -16.76 13.97 -16.26
C VAL A 264 -17.27 14.18 -17.69
#